data_b649f8f54e990146e465d7f1b85b14ea
#
_entry.id   b649f8f54e990146e465d7f1b85b14ea
#
_cell.length_a   1.000
_cell.length_b   1.000
_cell.length_c   1.000
_cell.angle_alpha   90.00
_cell.angle_beta   90.00
_cell.angle_gamma   90.00
#
_symmetry.space_group_name_H-M   'P 1'
#
loop_
_entity.id
_entity.type
_entity.pdbx_description
1 polymer ?
#
loop_
_entity_poly.entity_id
_entity_poly.type
_entity_poly.pdbx_seq_one_letter_code
_entity_poly.pdbx_strand_id
1 'polypeptide(L)'
;MAQVETPPQTQQRTPGRPADPCIMVIFGAAGDLTRRKLIPALYNLAKAQLLSREFAIVGVSHNKMSDDEFRKKLGDDIHHYAGNDVDPDIWEWFTRRLYYVTAEFDDKNLYSQLKTKLEKLDKDHSTHQNYFFYLATAPRFFGQIVEELSAAGLMDEAGGQHWRRVIIEKPFGHDLESAKALNQQLLSCVSEHQIYRIDHYLGKETVQNILAFRFANGIFEPIWNRRYIDHVQITVAETVGVESRGSYYDTAGALRDMVPNHIMQLISLTSMEPPISFRPDAVRDEQAKILHAVQPLSSEEVLTRTVRGQYGSGVEGGQRVPGYRQEEDVPPDSRTETFVAMKLAIDNWRWADVPFYLRTGKRLAAQTTEIVIQFRRAPFVLFRDTPVENLMPNQLVLHIQPQEGISLQFAAKVPGPIMRLGAVDMNFNYADYFGTQPSTGYERLLHDCMIGDATLFQRADMVEAGWCVVSPVLDVWKALPPRNFPNYPGGSWGPKEADELMERDGRHWRNFDR
;
A
#
# COMPACT_ATOMS: atom_id res chain seq x y z
N MET A 1 32.86 25.38 20.49
CA MET A 1 32.22 24.10 20.08
C MET A 1 30.88 24.08 20.79
N ALA A 2 29.80 24.40 20.08
CA ALA A 2 28.45 24.26 20.60
C ALA A 2 28.14 22.75 20.66
N GLN A 3 27.83 22.25 21.84
CA GLN A 3 27.31 20.90 21.99
C GLN A 3 25.95 20.88 21.33
N VAL A 4 25.84 20.11 20.26
CA VAL A 4 24.54 19.72 19.70
C VAL A 4 23.91 18.82 20.76
N GLU A 5 22.90 19.31 21.44
CA GLU A 5 22.06 18.48 22.31
C GLU A 5 21.43 17.39 21.44
N THR A 6 21.86 16.15 21.68
CA THR A 6 21.21 14.97 21.13
C THR A 6 19.77 15.01 21.66
N PRO A 7 18.73 14.90 20.81
CA PRO A 7 17.37 14.80 21.31
C PRO A 7 17.28 13.63 22.29
N PRO A 8 16.50 13.75 23.37
CA PRO A 8 16.42 12.73 24.40
C PRO A 8 16.02 11.40 23.77
N GLN A 9 16.94 10.44 23.88
CA GLN A 9 16.65 9.05 23.54
C GLN A 9 15.48 8.61 24.41
N THR A 10 14.48 8.00 23.75
CA THR A 10 13.27 7.46 24.38
C THR A 10 12.31 8.53 24.95
N GLN A 11 11.57 9.22 24.09
CA GLN A 11 10.20 9.52 24.47
C GLN A 11 9.51 8.17 24.70
N GLN A 12 9.14 7.88 25.95
CA GLN A 12 8.21 6.80 26.25
C GLN A 12 7.01 7.04 25.35
N ARG A 13 6.78 6.13 24.40
CA ARG A 13 5.60 6.20 23.52
C ARG A 13 4.40 6.32 24.43
N THR A 14 3.63 7.37 24.30
CA THR A 14 2.29 7.43 24.91
C THR A 14 1.56 6.20 24.38
N PRO A 15 1.10 5.28 25.24
CA PRO A 15 0.36 4.12 24.78
C PRO A 15 -0.82 4.63 23.97
N GLY A 16 -0.98 4.14 22.73
CA GLY A 16 -2.17 4.43 21.95
C GLY A 16 -3.43 4.04 22.74
N ARG A 17 -4.58 4.63 22.42
CA ARG A 17 -5.85 4.19 22.98
C ARG A 17 -6.02 2.70 22.66
N PRO A 18 -6.30 1.82 23.64
CA PRO A 18 -6.65 0.43 23.36
C PRO A 18 -7.86 0.35 22.42
N ALA A 19 -7.90 -0.67 21.59
CA ALA A 19 -9.03 -0.96 20.70
C ALA A 19 -10.32 -1.16 21.52
N ASP A 20 -11.45 -0.85 20.91
CA ASP A 20 -12.75 -1.09 21.52
C ASP A 20 -12.98 -2.61 21.68
N PRO A 21 -13.73 -3.04 22.73
CA PRO A 21 -14.18 -4.42 22.85
C PRO A 21 -14.87 -4.90 21.58
N CYS A 22 -14.48 -6.06 21.05
CA CYS A 22 -15.10 -6.58 19.82
C CYS A 22 -14.80 -8.05 19.55
N ILE A 23 -15.55 -8.64 18.61
CA ILE A 23 -15.26 -9.94 18.02
C ILE A 23 -14.80 -9.74 16.58
N MET A 24 -13.63 -10.28 16.25
CA MET A 24 -13.14 -10.38 14.87
C MET A 24 -13.55 -11.71 14.25
N VAL A 25 -14.21 -11.66 13.10
CA VAL A 25 -14.52 -12.84 12.30
C VAL A 25 -13.64 -12.86 11.07
N ILE A 26 -12.85 -13.92 10.87
CA ILE A 26 -11.93 -14.05 9.73
C ILE A 26 -12.47 -15.09 8.77
N PHE A 27 -13.01 -14.67 7.63
CA PHE A 27 -13.34 -15.56 6.52
C PHE A 27 -12.07 -15.92 5.76
N GLY A 28 -11.78 -17.22 5.61
CA GLY A 28 -10.52 -17.73 5.08
C GLY A 28 -9.45 -17.94 6.15
N ALA A 29 -9.86 -18.25 7.38
CA ALA A 29 -8.98 -18.36 8.55
C ALA A 29 -7.87 -19.42 8.44
N ALA A 30 -8.02 -20.43 7.59
CA ALA A 30 -7.00 -21.44 7.33
C ALA A 30 -5.95 -21.02 6.28
N GLY A 31 -6.14 -19.85 5.65
CA GLY A 31 -5.32 -19.33 4.57
C GLY A 31 -3.99 -18.72 5.02
N ASP A 32 -3.13 -18.45 4.05
CA ASP A 32 -1.77 -17.96 4.24
C ASP A 32 -1.73 -16.55 4.85
N LEU A 33 -2.61 -15.64 4.42
CA LEU A 33 -2.71 -14.27 4.94
C LEU A 33 -2.99 -14.27 6.46
N THR A 34 -3.94 -15.09 6.90
CA THR A 34 -4.29 -15.21 8.32
C THR A 34 -3.09 -15.67 9.13
N ARG A 35 -2.39 -16.71 8.69
CA ARG A 35 -1.27 -17.31 9.40
C ARG A 35 -0.04 -16.40 9.43
N ARG A 36 0.32 -15.79 8.30
CA ARG A 36 1.57 -15.02 8.15
C ARG A 36 1.44 -13.55 8.55
N LYS A 37 0.24 -12.98 8.52
CA LYS A 37 0.05 -11.54 8.71
C LYS A 37 -0.94 -11.21 9.81
N LEU A 38 -2.20 -11.73 9.74
CA LEU A 38 -3.25 -11.26 10.64
C LEU A 38 -3.04 -11.71 12.08
N ILE A 39 -2.75 -12.99 12.30
CA ILE A 39 -2.52 -13.52 13.66
C ILE A 39 -1.25 -12.91 14.28
N PRO A 40 -0.10 -12.82 13.60
CA PRO A 40 1.06 -12.09 14.12
C PRO A 40 0.77 -10.61 14.44
N ALA A 41 0.04 -9.91 13.57
CA ALA A 41 -0.34 -8.51 13.82
C ALA A 41 -1.22 -8.36 15.06
N LEU A 42 -2.24 -9.21 15.23
CA LEU A 42 -3.10 -9.22 16.42
C LEU A 42 -2.33 -9.57 17.69
N TYR A 43 -1.40 -10.51 17.61
CA TYR A 43 -0.52 -10.83 18.72
C TYR A 43 0.38 -9.63 19.09
N ASN A 44 0.95 -8.94 18.10
CA ASN A 44 1.75 -7.73 18.32
C ASN A 44 0.91 -6.62 18.99
N LEU A 45 -0.35 -6.45 18.59
CA LEU A 45 -1.28 -5.52 19.25
C LEU A 45 -1.56 -5.93 20.69
N ALA A 46 -1.73 -7.23 20.97
CA ALA A 46 -1.89 -7.73 22.35
C ALA A 46 -0.64 -7.44 23.20
N LYS A 47 0.57 -7.74 22.68
CA LYS A 47 1.85 -7.45 23.32
C LYS A 47 2.05 -5.95 23.60
N ALA A 48 1.60 -5.11 22.68
CA ALA A 48 1.63 -3.65 22.82
C ALA A 48 0.52 -3.07 23.70
N GLN A 49 -0.36 -3.91 24.28
CA GLN A 49 -1.55 -3.51 25.06
C GLN A 49 -2.54 -2.61 24.29
N LEU A 50 -2.54 -2.70 22.96
CA LEU A 50 -3.44 -2.00 22.07
C LEU A 50 -4.70 -2.82 21.74
N LEU A 51 -4.71 -4.11 21.99
CA LEU A 51 -5.88 -4.97 21.85
C LEU A 51 -6.69 -4.95 23.16
N SER A 52 -8.02 -4.85 23.05
CA SER A 52 -8.89 -4.94 24.24
C SER A 52 -8.74 -6.30 24.96
N ARG A 53 -8.90 -6.31 26.27
CA ARG A 53 -9.02 -7.56 27.02
C ARG A 53 -10.33 -8.30 26.72
N GLU A 54 -11.36 -7.56 26.33
CA GLU A 54 -12.69 -8.01 25.92
C GLU A 54 -12.71 -8.21 24.40
N PHE A 55 -11.96 -9.21 23.94
CA PHE A 55 -11.74 -9.50 22.53
C PHE A 55 -11.85 -11.00 22.26
N ALA A 56 -12.36 -11.38 21.10
CA ALA A 56 -12.36 -12.75 20.61
C ALA A 56 -12.16 -12.80 19.09
N ILE A 57 -11.70 -13.95 18.59
CA ILE A 57 -11.53 -14.23 17.15
C ILE A 57 -12.32 -15.47 16.79
N VAL A 58 -13.10 -15.40 15.70
CA VAL A 58 -13.78 -16.54 15.10
C VAL A 58 -13.23 -16.76 13.69
N GLY A 59 -12.48 -17.82 13.50
CA GLY A 59 -12.06 -18.25 12.16
C GLY A 59 -13.15 -19.00 11.44
N VAL A 60 -13.39 -18.70 10.16
CA VAL A 60 -14.33 -19.40 9.29
C VAL A 60 -13.59 -19.92 8.06
N SER A 61 -13.69 -21.21 7.78
CA SER A 61 -13.15 -21.81 6.54
C SER A 61 -13.78 -23.19 6.29
N HIS A 62 -13.65 -23.70 5.06
CA HIS A 62 -14.14 -25.02 4.66
C HIS A 62 -13.35 -26.18 5.29
N ASN A 63 -12.13 -25.96 5.74
CA ASN A 63 -11.32 -26.99 6.37
C ASN A 63 -11.94 -27.43 7.70
N LYS A 64 -12.20 -28.73 7.86
CA LYS A 64 -12.74 -29.27 9.11
C LYS A 64 -11.69 -29.20 10.20
N MET A 65 -11.95 -28.43 11.25
CA MET A 65 -11.12 -28.31 12.45
C MET A 65 -11.99 -27.99 13.68
N SER A 66 -11.56 -28.49 14.83
CA SER A 66 -12.06 -28.06 16.14
C SER A 66 -11.37 -26.75 16.58
N ASP A 67 -11.90 -26.09 17.61
CA ASP A 67 -11.26 -24.91 18.21
C ASP A 67 -9.82 -25.24 18.66
N ASP A 68 -9.58 -26.43 19.23
CA ASP A 68 -8.25 -26.83 19.72
C ASP A 68 -7.26 -27.15 18.60
N GLU A 69 -7.71 -27.77 17.51
CA GLU A 69 -6.86 -27.97 16.33
C GLU A 69 -6.50 -26.64 15.66
N PHE A 70 -7.43 -25.70 15.61
CA PHE A 70 -7.16 -24.35 15.10
C PHE A 70 -6.15 -23.60 15.97
N ARG A 71 -6.30 -23.64 17.30
CA ARG A 71 -5.34 -23.08 18.28
C ARG A 71 -3.95 -23.68 18.12
N LYS A 72 -3.88 -25.01 18.03
CA LYS A 72 -2.60 -25.73 17.85
C LYS A 72 -1.91 -25.30 16.55
N LYS A 73 -2.64 -25.29 15.45
CA LYS A 73 -2.10 -24.91 14.14
C LYS A 73 -1.52 -23.50 14.16
N LEU A 74 -2.22 -22.53 14.75
CA LEU A 74 -1.74 -21.16 14.87
C LEU A 74 -0.58 -21.03 15.85
N GLY A 75 -0.52 -21.91 16.89
CA GLY A 75 0.60 -22.01 17.82
C GLY A 75 1.89 -22.46 17.14
N ASP A 76 1.80 -23.42 16.24
CA ASP A 76 2.96 -23.87 15.46
C ASP A 76 3.47 -22.77 14.52
N ASP A 77 2.55 -21.95 13.97
CA ASP A 77 2.85 -20.89 13.04
C ASP A 77 3.41 -19.62 13.71
N ILE A 78 2.95 -19.24 14.91
CA ILE A 78 3.31 -17.97 15.54
C ILE A 78 4.81 -17.84 15.79
N HIS A 79 5.46 -18.91 16.26
CA HIS A 79 6.90 -18.95 16.49
C HIS A 79 7.70 -18.73 15.20
N HIS A 80 7.14 -19.12 14.05
CA HIS A 80 7.79 -18.94 12.77
C HIS A 80 7.63 -17.49 12.24
N TYR A 81 6.46 -16.85 12.46
CA TYR A 81 6.12 -15.56 11.84
C TYR A 81 6.20 -14.35 12.77
N ALA A 82 6.04 -14.51 14.08
CA ALA A 82 6.21 -13.44 15.07
C ALA A 82 7.62 -13.37 15.68
N GLY A 83 8.51 -14.30 15.27
CA GLY A 83 9.87 -14.38 15.80
C GLY A 83 9.98 -15.16 17.11
N ASN A 84 11.24 -15.29 17.62
CA ASN A 84 11.54 -16.11 18.80
C ASN A 84 11.11 -15.46 20.14
N ASP A 85 10.55 -14.26 20.13
CA ASP A 85 10.18 -13.49 21.33
C ASP A 85 8.66 -13.52 21.57
N VAL A 86 8.11 -14.74 21.60
CA VAL A 86 6.69 -14.96 21.96
C VAL A 86 6.59 -15.10 23.48
N ASP A 87 5.88 -14.15 24.11
CA ASP A 87 5.56 -14.18 25.53
C ASP A 87 4.52 -15.27 25.82
N PRO A 88 4.83 -16.29 26.67
CA PRO A 88 3.94 -17.41 26.91
C PRO A 88 2.59 -17.01 27.53
N ASP A 89 2.60 -16.03 28.46
CA ASP A 89 1.39 -15.61 29.18
C ASP A 89 0.44 -14.84 28.24
N ILE A 90 0.99 -13.96 27.40
CA ILE A 90 0.22 -13.24 26.39
C ILE A 90 -0.31 -14.22 25.34
N TRP A 91 0.50 -15.21 24.93
CA TRP A 91 0.07 -16.20 23.95
C TRP A 91 -1.02 -17.12 24.50
N GLU A 92 -0.93 -17.56 25.76
CA GLU A 92 -1.97 -18.35 26.39
C GLU A 92 -3.28 -17.56 26.51
N TRP A 93 -3.19 -16.29 26.93
CA TRP A 93 -4.34 -15.39 26.96
C TRP A 93 -4.98 -15.23 25.58
N PHE A 94 -4.18 -15.06 24.54
CA PHE A 94 -4.61 -14.86 23.17
C PHE A 94 -5.28 -16.12 22.60
N THR A 95 -4.66 -17.29 22.77
CA THR A 95 -5.18 -18.56 22.21
C THR A 95 -6.50 -18.98 22.82
N ARG A 96 -6.77 -18.70 24.09
CA ARG A 96 -8.06 -18.97 24.73
C ARG A 96 -9.23 -18.20 24.09
N ARG A 97 -8.96 -17.22 23.26
CA ARG A 97 -9.92 -16.35 22.55
C ARG A 97 -10.09 -16.71 21.08
N LEU A 98 -9.45 -17.78 20.64
CA LEU A 98 -9.55 -18.28 19.27
C LEU A 98 -10.64 -19.36 19.20
N TYR A 99 -11.57 -19.15 18.29
CA TYR A 99 -12.69 -20.07 18.00
C TYR A 99 -12.74 -20.35 16.51
N TYR A 100 -13.38 -21.45 16.12
CA TYR A 100 -13.45 -21.83 14.72
C TYR A 100 -14.85 -22.30 14.31
N VAL A 101 -15.20 -22.06 13.05
CA VAL A 101 -16.43 -22.56 12.41
C VAL A 101 -16.03 -23.16 11.08
N THR A 102 -16.39 -24.43 10.87
CA THR A 102 -16.21 -25.12 9.59
C THR A 102 -17.46 -24.91 8.73
N ALA A 103 -17.31 -24.22 7.61
CA ALA A 103 -18.39 -24.10 6.61
C ALA A 103 -17.86 -23.58 5.26
N GLU A 104 -18.62 -23.84 4.21
CA GLU A 104 -18.48 -23.15 2.92
C GLU A 104 -19.16 -21.77 3.01
N PHE A 105 -18.63 -20.78 2.25
CA PHE A 105 -19.12 -19.39 2.35
C PHE A 105 -20.49 -19.17 1.68
N ASP A 106 -20.94 -20.10 0.84
CA ASP A 106 -22.24 -20.12 0.20
C ASP A 106 -23.31 -20.88 0.99
N ASP A 107 -22.95 -21.55 2.09
CA ASP A 107 -23.90 -22.20 3.00
C ASP A 107 -24.63 -21.16 3.86
N LYS A 108 -25.92 -20.93 3.58
CA LYS A 108 -26.76 -20.01 4.34
C LYS A 108 -26.86 -20.36 5.83
N ASN A 109 -26.74 -21.65 6.18
CA ASN A 109 -26.76 -22.06 7.59
C ASN A 109 -25.53 -21.54 8.37
N LEU A 110 -24.40 -21.29 7.69
CA LEU A 110 -23.22 -20.69 8.31
C LEU A 110 -23.58 -19.40 9.05
N TYR A 111 -24.29 -18.49 8.41
CA TYR A 111 -24.55 -17.15 8.95
C TYR A 111 -25.49 -17.19 10.17
N SER A 112 -26.44 -18.11 10.20
CA SER A 112 -27.29 -18.36 11.37
C SER A 112 -26.50 -18.97 12.53
N GLN A 113 -25.64 -19.94 12.26
CA GLN A 113 -24.75 -20.54 13.24
C GLN A 113 -23.74 -19.51 13.77
N LEU A 114 -23.16 -18.70 12.88
CA LEU A 114 -22.24 -17.63 13.21
C LEU A 114 -22.91 -16.63 14.16
N LYS A 115 -24.12 -16.17 13.84
CA LYS A 115 -24.89 -15.27 14.72
C LYS A 115 -25.05 -15.84 16.13
N THR A 116 -25.50 -17.08 16.25
CA THR A 116 -25.66 -17.76 17.54
C THR A 116 -24.34 -17.88 18.30
N LYS A 117 -23.25 -18.20 17.59
CA LYS A 117 -21.89 -18.27 18.20
C LYS A 117 -21.42 -16.89 18.67
N LEU A 118 -21.63 -15.85 17.88
CA LEU A 118 -21.24 -14.48 18.22
C LEU A 118 -22.00 -13.94 19.43
N GLU A 119 -23.33 -14.18 19.52
CA GLU A 119 -24.16 -13.80 20.67
C GLU A 119 -23.73 -14.52 21.95
N LYS A 120 -23.26 -15.76 21.86
CA LYS A 120 -22.69 -16.49 22.99
C LYS A 120 -21.35 -15.89 23.41
N LEU A 121 -20.43 -15.71 22.46
CA LEU A 121 -19.09 -15.17 22.71
C LEU A 121 -19.12 -13.73 23.22
N ASP A 122 -20.10 -12.94 22.78
CA ASP A 122 -20.31 -11.59 23.30
C ASP A 122 -20.58 -11.59 24.81
N LYS A 123 -21.41 -12.51 25.28
CA LYS A 123 -21.68 -12.70 26.73
C LYS A 123 -20.45 -13.20 27.47
N ASP A 124 -19.71 -14.15 26.87
CA ASP A 124 -18.56 -14.78 27.50
C ASP A 124 -17.36 -13.80 27.61
N HIS A 125 -17.22 -12.85 26.68
CA HIS A 125 -16.10 -11.92 26.57
C HIS A 125 -16.46 -10.44 26.74
N SER A 126 -17.74 -10.09 26.93
CA SER A 126 -18.22 -8.70 27.12
C SER A 126 -17.80 -7.75 25.97
N THR A 127 -17.97 -8.21 24.72
CA THR A 127 -17.50 -7.48 23.53
C THR A 127 -18.43 -6.37 23.05
N HIS A 128 -19.50 -6.08 23.81
CA HIS A 128 -20.49 -5.02 23.56
C HIS A 128 -21.21 -5.18 22.21
N GLN A 129 -21.31 -6.40 21.71
CA GLN A 129 -21.86 -6.72 20.40
C GLN A 129 -21.16 -6.01 19.23
N ASN A 130 -19.93 -5.54 19.38
CA ASN A 130 -19.14 -4.98 18.30
C ASN A 130 -18.50 -6.10 17.50
N TYR A 131 -18.78 -6.14 16.20
CA TYR A 131 -18.22 -7.18 15.32
C TYR A 131 -17.53 -6.54 14.13
N PHE A 132 -16.37 -7.10 13.76
CA PHE A 132 -15.83 -6.80 12.45
C PHE A 132 -15.43 -8.08 11.70
N PHE A 133 -15.70 -8.04 10.42
CA PHE A 133 -15.58 -9.16 9.52
C PHE A 133 -14.40 -8.92 8.59
N TYR A 134 -13.43 -9.81 8.60
CA TYR A 134 -12.26 -9.72 7.73
C TYR A 134 -12.39 -10.73 6.60
N LEU A 135 -12.40 -10.26 5.36
CA LEU A 135 -12.53 -11.10 4.18
C LEU A 135 -11.14 -11.47 3.62
N ALA A 136 -10.49 -12.48 4.26
CA ALA A 136 -9.23 -13.07 3.81
C ALA A 136 -9.46 -14.19 2.77
N THR A 137 -10.34 -13.95 1.81
CA THR A 137 -10.84 -14.93 0.83
C THR A 137 -10.53 -14.50 -0.59
N ALA A 138 -10.83 -15.36 -1.57
CA ALA A 138 -10.80 -14.95 -2.97
C ALA A 138 -11.85 -13.86 -3.27
N PRO A 139 -11.56 -12.88 -4.14
CA PRO A 139 -12.41 -11.71 -4.40
C PRO A 139 -13.84 -12.05 -4.81
N ARG A 140 -14.05 -13.18 -5.50
CA ARG A 140 -15.36 -13.65 -5.93
C ARG A 140 -16.38 -13.85 -4.78
N PHE A 141 -15.89 -13.98 -3.54
CA PHE A 141 -16.74 -14.20 -2.38
C PHE A 141 -17.07 -12.89 -1.62
N PHE A 142 -16.42 -11.76 -1.93
CA PHE A 142 -16.59 -10.53 -1.15
C PHE A 142 -18.04 -10.06 -1.10
N GLY A 143 -18.66 -9.87 -2.25
CA GLY A 143 -20.07 -9.43 -2.32
C GLY A 143 -21.00 -10.42 -1.66
N GLN A 144 -20.89 -11.72 -1.98
CA GLN A 144 -21.73 -12.78 -1.43
C GLN A 144 -21.66 -12.86 0.11
N ILE A 145 -20.46 -12.81 0.70
CA ILE A 145 -20.30 -12.85 2.16
C ILE A 145 -21.01 -11.66 2.81
N VAL A 146 -20.85 -10.44 2.24
CA VAL A 146 -21.48 -9.23 2.80
C VAL A 146 -23.00 -9.28 2.66
N GLU A 147 -23.54 -9.77 1.55
CA GLU A 147 -24.97 -9.97 1.35
C GLU A 147 -25.54 -10.93 2.40
N GLU A 148 -24.91 -12.07 2.61
CA GLU A 148 -25.38 -13.07 3.57
C GLU A 148 -25.23 -12.59 5.03
N LEU A 149 -24.15 -11.86 5.37
CA LEU A 149 -24.00 -11.20 6.67
C LEU A 149 -25.13 -10.18 6.91
N SER A 150 -25.47 -9.39 5.91
CA SER A 150 -26.55 -8.41 5.97
C SER A 150 -27.91 -9.10 6.10
N ALA A 151 -28.18 -10.13 5.30
CA ALA A 151 -29.42 -10.90 5.37
C ALA A 151 -29.63 -11.59 6.73
N ALA A 152 -28.55 -12.02 7.40
CA ALA A 152 -28.60 -12.57 8.76
C ALA A 152 -28.75 -11.49 9.87
N GLY A 153 -28.75 -10.20 9.51
CA GLY A 153 -28.78 -9.07 10.45
C GLY A 153 -27.47 -8.88 11.24
N LEU A 154 -26.36 -9.44 10.72
CA LEU A 154 -25.03 -9.31 11.35
C LEU A 154 -24.36 -7.98 11.02
N MET A 155 -24.89 -7.21 10.06
CA MET A 155 -24.42 -5.87 9.71
C MET A 155 -25.29 -4.74 10.27
N ASP A 156 -26.34 -5.06 11.05
CA ASP A 156 -27.21 -4.07 11.69
C ASP A 156 -26.52 -3.47 12.91
N GLU A 157 -26.47 -2.15 12.97
CA GLU A 157 -25.86 -1.37 14.07
C GLU A 157 -26.87 -0.94 15.15
N ALA A 158 -28.13 -1.38 15.06
CA ALA A 158 -29.19 -1.11 16.04
C ALA A 158 -29.27 0.37 16.47
N GLY A 159 -29.22 1.28 15.50
CA GLY A 159 -29.29 2.73 15.76
C GLY A 159 -28.06 3.31 16.47
N GLY A 160 -26.90 2.70 16.32
CA GLY A 160 -25.62 3.17 16.88
C GLY A 160 -25.30 2.65 18.29
N GLN A 161 -26.02 1.65 18.78
CA GLN A 161 -25.70 1.02 20.09
C GLN A 161 -24.43 0.17 20.03
N HIS A 162 -24.09 -0.37 18.86
CA HIS A 162 -22.87 -1.10 18.56
C HIS A 162 -22.47 -0.83 17.11
N TRP A 163 -21.24 -1.14 16.78
CA TRP A 163 -20.74 -0.93 15.43
C TRP A 163 -20.51 -2.26 14.71
N ARG A 164 -20.63 -2.23 13.37
CA ARG A 164 -20.37 -3.33 12.46
C ARG A 164 -19.45 -2.87 11.34
N ARG A 165 -18.35 -3.58 11.12
CA ARG A 165 -17.35 -3.21 10.11
C ARG A 165 -16.94 -4.42 9.30
N VAL A 166 -16.68 -4.20 8.02
CA VAL A 166 -16.14 -5.22 7.12
C VAL A 166 -14.84 -4.73 6.50
N ILE A 167 -13.80 -5.53 6.66
CA ILE A 167 -12.50 -5.31 6.02
C ILE A 167 -12.47 -6.15 4.74
N ILE A 168 -12.14 -5.49 3.63
CA ILE A 168 -12.03 -6.11 2.31
C ILE A 168 -10.61 -5.92 1.79
N GLU A 169 -9.98 -7.02 1.38
CA GLU A 169 -8.65 -7.04 0.77
C GLU A 169 -8.69 -6.72 -0.73
N LYS A 170 -7.56 -6.25 -1.26
CA LYS A 170 -7.38 -6.16 -2.70
C LYS A 170 -7.41 -7.58 -3.35
N PRO A 171 -7.79 -7.67 -4.64
CA PRO A 171 -8.15 -6.60 -5.56
C PRO A 171 -9.64 -6.20 -5.47
N PHE A 172 -9.90 -4.91 -5.68
CA PHE A 172 -11.26 -4.35 -5.78
C PHE A 172 -11.67 -4.28 -7.24
N GLY A 173 -12.15 -5.40 -7.79
CA GLY A 173 -12.36 -5.56 -9.22
C GLY A 173 -11.06 -5.85 -9.98
N HIS A 174 -11.18 -6.05 -11.29
CA HIS A 174 -10.08 -6.24 -12.24
C HIS A 174 -10.11 -5.23 -13.41
N ASP A 175 -11.16 -4.42 -13.46
CA ASP A 175 -11.39 -3.27 -14.32
C ASP A 175 -12.40 -2.32 -13.66
N LEU A 176 -12.71 -1.20 -14.31
CA LEU A 176 -13.63 -0.20 -13.78
C LEU A 176 -15.05 -0.76 -13.58
N GLU A 177 -15.54 -1.54 -14.53
CA GLU A 177 -16.93 -2.05 -14.47
C GLU A 177 -17.10 -3.07 -13.33
N SER A 178 -16.15 -3.97 -13.16
CA SER A 178 -16.19 -4.93 -12.06
C SER A 178 -15.98 -4.26 -10.68
N ALA A 179 -15.19 -3.19 -10.61
CA ALA A 179 -15.01 -2.40 -9.40
C ALA A 179 -16.33 -1.68 -9.03
N LYS A 180 -16.99 -1.04 -9.99
CA LYS A 180 -18.30 -0.41 -9.79
C LYS A 180 -19.36 -1.44 -9.38
N ALA A 181 -19.40 -2.58 -10.04
CA ALA A 181 -20.35 -3.65 -9.71
C ALA A 181 -20.15 -4.14 -8.27
N LEU A 182 -18.92 -4.39 -7.85
CA LEU A 182 -18.60 -4.77 -6.47
C LEU A 182 -19.01 -3.67 -5.47
N ASN A 183 -18.68 -2.41 -5.75
CA ASN A 183 -19.09 -1.30 -4.88
C ASN A 183 -20.61 -1.17 -4.76
N GLN A 184 -21.34 -1.27 -5.87
CA GLN A 184 -22.82 -1.24 -5.86
C GLN A 184 -23.39 -2.41 -5.06
N GLN A 185 -22.87 -3.62 -5.24
CA GLN A 185 -23.28 -4.80 -4.48
C GLN A 185 -23.07 -4.59 -2.97
N LEU A 186 -21.88 -4.14 -2.56
CA LEU A 186 -21.58 -3.87 -1.15
C LEU A 186 -22.49 -2.78 -0.57
N LEU A 187 -22.62 -1.65 -1.28
CA LEU A 187 -23.39 -0.49 -0.81
C LEU A 187 -24.92 -0.73 -0.83
N SER A 188 -25.40 -1.76 -1.52
CA SER A 188 -26.80 -2.19 -1.41
C SER A 188 -27.11 -2.90 -0.08
N CYS A 189 -26.09 -3.42 0.60
CA CYS A 189 -26.22 -4.22 1.82
C CYS A 189 -25.76 -3.47 3.09
N VAL A 190 -24.75 -2.59 2.95
CA VAL A 190 -24.09 -1.91 4.06
C VAL A 190 -23.73 -0.48 3.68
N SER A 191 -23.57 0.39 4.67
CA SER A 191 -23.16 1.78 4.46
C SER A 191 -21.65 1.90 4.27
N GLU A 192 -21.19 2.93 3.53
CA GLU A 192 -19.75 3.13 3.26
C GLU A 192 -18.91 3.23 4.54
N HIS A 193 -19.43 3.81 5.64
CA HIS A 193 -18.70 3.90 6.91
C HIS A 193 -18.44 2.54 7.58
N GLN A 194 -19.14 1.48 7.16
CA GLN A 194 -18.93 0.12 7.62
C GLN A 194 -17.86 -0.63 6.81
N ILE A 195 -17.44 -0.08 5.65
CA ILE A 195 -16.53 -0.74 4.71
C ILE A 195 -15.12 -0.18 4.84
N TYR A 196 -14.16 -1.06 5.13
CA TYR A 196 -12.75 -0.75 5.29
C TYR A 196 -11.94 -1.47 4.19
N ARG A 197 -11.71 -0.78 3.05
CA ARG A 197 -10.94 -1.35 1.92
C ARG A 197 -9.46 -1.17 2.19
N ILE A 198 -8.75 -2.27 2.38
CA ILE A 198 -7.32 -2.26 2.73
C ILE A 198 -6.44 -2.09 1.49
N ASP A 199 -5.55 -1.11 1.59
CA ASP A 199 -4.28 -1.08 0.88
C ASP A 199 -3.15 -1.12 1.92
N HIS A 200 -2.39 -2.20 1.97
CA HIS A 200 -1.34 -2.41 2.97
C HIS A 200 -0.19 -1.39 2.88
N TYR A 201 -0.06 -0.63 1.76
CA TYR A 201 0.87 0.50 1.67
C TYR A 201 0.49 1.63 2.62
N LEU A 202 -0.79 1.88 2.83
CA LEU A 202 -1.27 2.90 3.76
C LEU A 202 -0.96 2.55 5.22
N GLY A 203 -0.78 1.27 5.54
CA GLY A 203 -0.34 0.80 6.86
C GLY A 203 1.14 1.06 7.18
N LYS A 204 1.95 1.50 6.21
CA LYS A 204 3.38 1.78 6.43
C LYS A 204 3.57 3.16 7.08
N GLU A 205 4.38 3.22 8.13
CA GLU A 205 4.70 4.47 8.85
C GLU A 205 5.25 5.56 7.91
N THR A 206 6.11 5.18 6.97
CA THR A 206 6.69 6.11 6.00
C THR A 206 5.69 6.68 5.01
N VAL A 207 4.65 5.93 4.65
CA VAL A 207 3.55 6.44 3.81
C VAL A 207 2.71 7.44 4.60
N GLN A 208 2.40 7.14 5.86
CA GLN A 208 1.70 8.06 6.77
C GLN A 208 2.51 9.32 7.04
N ASN A 209 3.85 9.18 7.12
CA ASN A 209 4.74 10.31 7.32
C ASN A 209 4.70 11.34 6.19
N ILE A 210 4.23 10.99 4.99
CA ILE A 210 4.05 11.99 3.90
C ILE A 210 3.16 13.14 4.39
N LEU A 211 2.07 12.83 5.10
CA LEU A 211 1.17 13.84 5.66
C LEU A 211 1.86 14.68 6.74
N ALA A 212 2.56 14.03 7.67
CA ALA A 212 3.29 14.73 8.72
C ALA A 212 4.41 15.60 8.14
N PHE A 213 5.21 15.07 7.20
CA PHE A 213 6.27 15.79 6.54
C PHE A 213 5.75 17.03 5.81
N ARG A 214 4.68 16.90 5.03
CA ARG A 214 4.13 18.01 4.26
C ARG A 214 3.47 19.07 5.16
N PHE A 215 2.65 18.65 6.10
CA PHE A 215 1.70 19.56 6.78
C PHE A 215 2.15 20.00 8.17
N ALA A 216 3.11 19.33 8.80
CA ALA A 216 3.73 19.79 10.05
C ALA A 216 4.95 20.70 9.83
N ASN A 217 5.47 20.79 8.60
CA ASN A 217 6.67 21.56 8.28
C ASN A 217 6.35 22.69 7.31
N GLY A 218 6.12 23.89 7.84
CA GLY A 218 5.67 25.05 7.08
C GLY A 218 6.62 25.56 5.99
N ILE A 219 7.86 25.03 5.89
CA ILE A 219 8.81 25.37 4.83
C ILE A 219 8.55 24.65 3.51
N PHE A 220 7.88 23.50 3.54
CA PHE A 220 7.66 22.70 2.32
C PHE A 220 6.36 23.07 1.59
N GLU A 221 5.27 23.28 2.28
CA GLU A 221 3.95 23.52 1.67
C GLU A 221 3.93 24.69 0.68
N PRO A 222 4.56 25.87 0.96
CA PRO A 222 4.60 27.00 0.00
C PRO A 222 5.29 26.68 -1.33
N ILE A 223 6.22 25.72 -1.33
CA ILE A 223 6.98 25.32 -2.53
C ILE A 223 6.46 24.01 -3.15
N TRP A 224 5.40 23.41 -2.58
CA TRP A 224 4.84 22.13 -3.01
C TRP A 224 3.81 22.31 -4.12
N ASN A 225 4.24 22.90 -5.25
CA ASN A 225 3.34 23.22 -6.36
C ASN A 225 4.11 23.43 -7.67
N ARG A 226 3.37 23.57 -8.78
CA ARG A 226 3.85 23.76 -10.15
C ARG A 226 4.87 24.91 -10.36
N ARG A 227 4.94 25.89 -9.47
CA ARG A 227 5.90 27.00 -9.60
C ARG A 227 7.32 26.57 -9.26
N TYR A 228 7.47 25.61 -8.36
CA TYR A 228 8.76 25.17 -7.82
C TYR A 228 9.12 23.74 -8.21
N ILE A 229 8.13 22.87 -8.44
CA ILE A 229 8.35 21.47 -8.80
C ILE A 229 8.40 21.34 -10.32
N ASP A 230 9.42 20.67 -10.82
CA ASP A 230 9.59 20.35 -12.23
C ASP A 230 8.85 19.07 -12.60
N HIS A 231 9.03 18.01 -11.83
CA HIS A 231 8.32 16.75 -11.99
C HIS A 231 8.36 15.91 -10.71
N VAL A 232 7.53 14.88 -10.66
CA VAL A 232 7.52 13.88 -9.62
C VAL A 232 7.80 12.51 -10.23
N GLN A 233 8.64 11.69 -9.56
CA GLN A 233 8.85 10.29 -9.93
C GLN A 233 8.38 9.39 -8.79
N ILE A 234 7.69 8.31 -9.11
CA ILE A 234 7.29 7.27 -8.17
C ILE A 234 7.81 5.94 -8.69
N THR A 235 8.73 5.35 -7.96
CA THR A 235 9.31 4.04 -8.29
C THR A 235 8.86 3.02 -7.25
N VAL A 236 8.28 1.91 -7.71
CA VAL A 236 7.98 0.73 -6.89
C VAL A 236 8.63 -0.47 -7.57
N ALA A 237 9.85 -0.77 -7.19
CA ALA A 237 10.67 -1.80 -7.79
C ALA A 237 10.84 -3.01 -6.86
N GLU A 238 10.68 -4.20 -7.42
CA GLU A 238 10.87 -5.48 -6.73
C GLU A 238 11.97 -6.28 -7.43
N THR A 239 12.90 -6.84 -6.66
CA THR A 239 13.93 -7.76 -7.18
C THR A 239 13.38 -9.17 -7.37
N VAL A 240 12.39 -9.57 -6.57
CA VAL A 240 11.76 -10.89 -6.66
C VAL A 240 10.95 -11.06 -7.95
N GLY A 241 10.84 -12.31 -8.43
CA GLY A 241 9.95 -12.70 -9.52
C GLY A 241 8.52 -12.93 -9.05
N VAL A 242 7.76 -13.73 -9.80
CA VAL A 242 6.39 -14.10 -9.42
C VAL A 242 6.36 -15.34 -8.51
N GLU A 243 7.45 -16.12 -8.49
CA GLU A 243 7.58 -17.32 -7.67
C GLU A 243 6.36 -18.26 -7.78
N SER A 244 5.83 -18.77 -6.69
CA SER A 244 4.64 -19.65 -6.65
C SER A 244 3.31 -18.95 -6.98
N ARG A 245 3.32 -17.69 -7.41
CA ARG A 245 2.11 -16.90 -7.73
C ARG A 245 1.91 -16.68 -9.23
N GLY A 246 2.56 -17.51 -10.07
CA GLY A 246 2.53 -17.37 -11.53
C GLY A 246 1.12 -17.28 -12.09
N SER A 247 0.23 -18.20 -11.75
CA SER A 247 -1.15 -18.23 -12.25
C SER A 247 -1.98 -16.99 -11.86
N TYR A 248 -1.83 -16.51 -10.64
CA TYR A 248 -2.48 -15.27 -10.20
C TYR A 248 -1.94 -14.06 -10.97
N TYR A 249 -0.60 -13.95 -11.02
CA TYR A 249 0.04 -12.80 -11.63
C TYR A 249 -0.18 -12.72 -13.14
N ASP A 250 -0.32 -13.86 -13.79
CA ASP A 250 -0.58 -13.91 -15.23
C ASP A 250 -1.95 -13.34 -15.61
N THR A 251 -2.88 -13.34 -14.68
CA THR A 251 -4.19 -12.68 -14.86
C THR A 251 -4.19 -11.21 -14.46
N ALA A 252 -3.37 -10.83 -13.48
CA ALA A 252 -3.32 -9.46 -12.96
C ALA A 252 -2.38 -8.56 -13.78
N GLY A 253 -1.12 -8.95 -13.92
CA GLY A 253 -0.06 -8.11 -14.48
C GLY A 253 0.34 -6.95 -13.56
N ALA A 254 1.44 -6.29 -13.91
CA ALA A 254 1.97 -5.17 -13.11
C ALA A 254 1.03 -3.96 -13.08
N LEU A 255 0.30 -3.70 -14.16
CA LEU A 255 -0.60 -2.55 -14.24
C LEU A 255 -1.74 -2.67 -13.23
N ARG A 256 -2.50 -3.76 -13.26
CA ARG A 256 -3.65 -3.96 -12.35
C ARG A 256 -3.22 -4.17 -10.90
N ASP A 257 -2.10 -4.88 -10.68
CA ASP A 257 -1.65 -5.20 -9.32
C ASP A 257 -1.14 -3.97 -8.56
N MET A 258 -0.53 -2.98 -9.25
CA MET A 258 0.19 -1.90 -8.60
C MET A 258 -0.39 -0.51 -8.83
N VAL A 259 -0.87 -0.20 -10.04
CA VAL A 259 -1.16 1.20 -10.38
C VAL A 259 -2.46 1.72 -9.78
N PRO A 260 -3.65 1.07 -9.96
CA PRO A 260 -4.92 1.57 -9.44
C PRO A 260 -5.02 1.51 -7.91
N ASN A 261 -4.08 0.84 -7.26
CA ASN A 261 -4.00 0.66 -5.82
C ASN A 261 -2.84 1.49 -5.24
N HIS A 262 -1.72 0.83 -4.93
CA HIS A 262 -0.58 1.40 -4.20
C HIS A 262 -0.05 2.71 -4.78
N ILE A 263 0.15 2.76 -6.11
CA ILE A 263 0.74 3.95 -6.74
C ILE A 263 -0.25 5.13 -6.71
N MET A 264 -1.54 4.88 -6.91
CA MET A 264 -2.56 5.94 -6.79
C MET A 264 -2.65 6.47 -5.36
N GLN A 265 -2.44 5.64 -4.32
CA GLN A 265 -2.37 6.11 -2.94
C GLN A 265 -1.14 7.00 -2.71
N LEU A 266 0.03 6.62 -3.23
CA LEU A 266 1.24 7.45 -3.14
C LEU A 266 1.05 8.78 -3.88
N ILE A 267 0.42 8.78 -5.05
CA ILE A 267 0.07 10.01 -5.79
C ILE A 267 -0.86 10.88 -4.96
N SER A 268 -1.93 10.32 -4.41
CA SER A 268 -2.94 11.10 -3.67
C SER A 268 -2.34 11.79 -2.44
N LEU A 269 -1.59 11.06 -1.60
CA LEU A 269 -0.93 11.60 -0.40
C LEU A 269 0.14 12.64 -0.73
N THR A 270 0.88 12.43 -1.83
CA THR A 270 1.92 13.36 -2.27
C THR A 270 1.31 14.66 -2.81
N SER A 271 0.11 14.59 -3.42
CA SER A 271 -0.42 15.68 -4.24
C SER A 271 -1.62 16.42 -3.63
N MET A 272 -2.26 15.87 -2.59
CA MET A 272 -3.48 16.44 -1.99
C MET A 272 -3.26 17.83 -1.40
N GLU A 273 -4.34 18.61 -1.27
CA GLU A 273 -4.34 19.85 -0.50
C GLU A 273 -4.29 19.55 1.02
N PRO A 274 -3.85 20.50 1.85
CA PRO A 274 -3.92 20.34 3.29
C PRO A 274 -5.37 20.11 3.75
N PRO A 275 -5.67 18.99 4.43
CA PRO A 275 -7.02 18.76 4.93
C PRO A 275 -7.35 19.73 6.07
N ILE A 276 -8.61 20.09 6.24
CA ILE A 276 -9.06 21.00 7.31
C ILE A 276 -8.92 20.40 8.72
N SER A 277 -8.72 19.08 8.81
CA SER A 277 -8.48 18.34 10.04
C SER A 277 -7.97 16.93 9.73
N PHE A 278 -7.40 16.24 10.73
CA PHE A 278 -7.04 14.80 10.60
C PHE A 278 -8.23 13.84 10.80
N ARG A 279 -9.47 14.33 10.71
CA ARG A 279 -10.63 13.42 10.68
C ARG A 279 -10.63 12.61 9.38
N PRO A 280 -11.02 11.32 9.43
CA PRO A 280 -10.95 10.41 8.29
C PRO A 280 -11.53 10.99 7.00
N ASP A 281 -12.74 11.53 7.05
CA ASP A 281 -13.39 12.06 5.86
C ASP A 281 -12.68 13.28 5.28
N ALA A 282 -12.17 14.20 6.14
CA ALA A 282 -11.45 15.37 5.66
C ALA A 282 -10.15 14.98 4.90
N VAL A 283 -9.43 13.95 5.36
CA VAL A 283 -8.23 13.45 4.68
C VAL A 283 -8.62 12.74 3.37
N ARG A 284 -9.59 11.83 3.42
CA ARG A 284 -10.04 11.05 2.26
C ARG A 284 -10.69 11.92 1.18
N ASP A 285 -11.35 13.02 1.56
CA ASP A 285 -11.92 13.99 0.60
C ASP A 285 -10.82 14.67 -0.22
N GLU A 286 -9.72 15.10 0.42
CA GLU A 286 -8.61 15.69 -0.32
C GLU A 286 -7.88 14.66 -1.21
N GLN A 287 -7.74 13.40 -0.75
CA GLN A 287 -7.22 12.32 -1.59
C GLN A 287 -8.11 12.07 -2.80
N ALA A 288 -9.42 11.96 -2.61
CA ALA A 288 -10.38 11.72 -3.69
C ALA A 288 -10.35 12.83 -4.74
N LYS A 289 -10.27 14.11 -4.33
CA LYS A 289 -10.12 15.24 -5.26
C LYS A 289 -8.92 15.09 -6.19
N ILE A 290 -7.78 14.63 -5.66
CA ILE A 290 -6.59 14.38 -6.49
C ILE A 290 -6.82 13.23 -7.45
N LEU A 291 -7.35 12.10 -6.97
CA LEU A 291 -7.56 10.93 -7.82
C LEU A 291 -8.51 11.23 -8.99
N HIS A 292 -9.55 12.04 -8.75
CA HIS A 292 -10.44 12.53 -9.80
C HIS A 292 -9.80 13.56 -10.74
N ALA A 293 -8.73 14.25 -10.31
CA ALA A 293 -8.00 15.20 -11.14
C ALA A 293 -6.91 14.55 -12.00
N VAL A 294 -6.53 13.29 -11.70
CA VAL A 294 -5.61 12.52 -12.57
C VAL A 294 -6.31 12.25 -13.90
N GLN A 295 -5.69 12.70 -15.00
CA GLN A 295 -6.29 12.60 -16.32
C GLN A 295 -6.11 11.19 -16.90
N PRO A 296 -7.19 10.47 -17.26
CA PRO A 296 -7.11 9.26 -18.06
C PRO A 296 -6.49 9.55 -19.43
N LEU A 297 -5.62 8.68 -19.90
CA LEU A 297 -4.94 8.85 -21.19
C LEU A 297 -5.88 8.54 -22.35
N SER A 298 -5.84 9.34 -23.41
CA SER A 298 -6.44 8.98 -24.69
C SER A 298 -5.70 7.79 -25.34
N SER A 299 -6.31 7.12 -26.30
CA SER A 299 -5.67 5.97 -26.97
C SER A 299 -4.33 6.32 -27.62
N GLU A 300 -4.18 7.54 -28.14
CA GLU A 300 -2.92 8.02 -28.71
C GLU A 300 -1.88 8.29 -27.63
N GLU A 301 -2.30 8.87 -26.50
CA GLU A 301 -1.43 9.12 -25.37
C GLU A 301 -0.94 7.83 -24.70
N VAL A 302 -1.77 6.78 -24.66
CA VAL A 302 -1.33 5.47 -24.19
C VAL A 302 -0.11 4.98 -24.97
N LEU A 303 -0.08 5.14 -26.29
CA LEU A 303 1.03 4.70 -27.12
C LEU A 303 2.33 5.49 -26.89
N THR A 304 2.21 6.73 -26.42
CA THR A 304 3.36 7.63 -26.25
C THR A 304 3.76 7.87 -24.80
N ARG A 305 2.82 7.66 -23.86
CA ARG A 305 3.00 7.96 -22.43
C ARG A 305 3.02 6.72 -21.54
N THR A 306 2.91 5.51 -22.12
CA THR A 306 3.01 4.26 -21.36
C THR A 306 4.03 3.32 -21.98
N VAL A 307 4.69 2.56 -21.11
CA VAL A 307 5.61 1.49 -21.49
C VAL A 307 5.24 0.24 -20.70
N ARG A 308 5.20 -0.90 -21.37
CA ARG A 308 5.02 -2.21 -20.74
C ARG A 308 6.22 -3.11 -21.01
N GLY A 309 6.58 -3.94 -20.05
CA GLY A 309 7.68 -4.86 -20.17
C GLY A 309 7.38 -6.22 -19.57
N GLN A 310 8.13 -7.21 -20.00
CA GLN A 310 8.14 -8.55 -19.42
C GLN A 310 9.60 -8.97 -19.23
N TYR A 311 9.96 -9.46 -18.03
CA TYR A 311 11.34 -9.86 -17.80
C TYR A 311 11.71 -11.17 -18.50
N GLY A 312 12.87 -11.17 -19.14
CA GLY A 312 13.58 -12.34 -19.60
C GLY A 312 14.54 -12.87 -18.53
N SER A 313 15.24 -13.96 -18.86
CA SER A 313 16.33 -14.46 -18.02
C SER A 313 17.39 -13.37 -17.81
N GLY A 314 17.99 -13.36 -16.62
CA GLY A 314 18.97 -12.34 -16.25
C GLY A 314 19.92 -12.80 -15.16
N VAL A 315 20.56 -11.83 -14.52
CA VAL A 315 21.48 -12.07 -13.39
C VAL A 315 21.11 -11.11 -12.25
N GLU A 316 20.85 -11.66 -11.07
CA GLU A 316 20.56 -10.94 -9.85
C GLU A 316 21.52 -11.39 -8.74
N GLY A 317 22.23 -10.48 -8.09
CA GLY A 317 23.22 -10.82 -7.06
C GLY A 317 24.30 -11.81 -7.52
N GLY A 318 24.64 -11.84 -8.82
CA GLY A 318 25.58 -12.77 -9.41
C GLY A 318 25.01 -14.16 -9.74
N GLN A 319 23.73 -14.41 -9.48
CA GLN A 319 23.03 -15.66 -9.80
C GLN A 319 22.14 -15.52 -11.02
N ARG A 320 22.06 -16.55 -11.83
CA ARG A 320 21.12 -16.60 -12.96
C ARG A 320 19.69 -16.74 -12.44
N VAL A 321 18.79 -15.92 -12.97
CA VAL A 321 17.35 -15.97 -12.66
C VAL A 321 16.56 -16.30 -13.92
N PRO A 322 15.44 -17.06 -13.79
CA PRO A 322 14.60 -17.40 -14.92
C PRO A 322 13.89 -16.17 -15.49
N GLY A 323 13.49 -16.26 -16.75
CA GLY A 323 12.55 -15.33 -17.34
C GLY A 323 11.11 -15.64 -16.92
N TYR A 324 10.21 -14.67 -17.05
CA TYR A 324 8.81 -14.77 -16.62
C TYR A 324 8.10 -16.04 -17.12
N ARG A 325 8.25 -16.36 -18.41
CA ARG A 325 7.65 -17.54 -19.05
C ARG A 325 8.26 -18.87 -18.62
N GLN A 326 9.29 -18.84 -17.78
CA GLN A 326 9.95 -20.01 -17.19
C GLN A 326 9.61 -20.19 -15.71
N GLU A 327 8.87 -19.22 -15.12
CA GLU A 327 8.39 -19.32 -13.74
C GLU A 327 7.27 -20.36 -13.65
N GLU A 328 7.08 -20.91 -12.45
CA GLU A 328 6.05 -21.91 -12.16
C GLU A 328 4.65 -21.34 -12.44
N ASP A 329 3.77 -22.14 -13.02
CA ASP A 329 2.38 -21.82 -13.36
C ASP A 329 2.20 -20.60 -14.30
N VAL A 330 3.22 -20.22 -15.07
CA VAL A 330 3.14 -19.20 -16.10
C VAL A 330 3.08 -19.85 -17.49
N PRO A 331 2.10 -19.50 -18.35
CA PRO A 331 2.05 -19.98 -19.73
C PRO A 331 3.32 -19.59 -20.52
N PRO A 332 3.89 -20.50 -21.32
CA PRO A 332 5.13 -20.24 -22.07
C PRO A 332 4.96 -19.16 -23.16
N ASP A 333 3.74 -18.86 -23.54
CA ASP A 333 3.37 -17.81 -24.52
C ASP A 333 2.70 -16.59 -23.86
N SER A 334 2.77 -16.47 -22.53
CA SER A 334 2.19 -15.36 -21.78
C SER A 334 2.59 -14.00 -22.35
N ARG A 335 1.60 -13.10 -22.42
CA ARG A 335 1.74 -11.70 -22.83
C ARG A 335 1.51 -10.73 -21.71
N THR A 336 1.48 -11.20 -20.48
CA THR A 336 1.26 -10.39 -19.29
C THR A 336 2.51 -9.56 -19.00
N GLU A 337 2.29 -8.29 -18.75
CA GLU A 337 3.35 -7.37 -18.38
C GLU A 337 3.78 -7.57 -16.91
N THR A 338 5.10 -7.55 -16.72
CA THR A 338 5.74 -7.59 -15.39
C THR A 338 6.41 -6.27 -15.02
N PHE A 339 6.31 -5.29 -15.92
CA PHE A 339 6.81 -3.93 -15.77
C PHE A 339 5.87 -2.95 -16.44
N VAL A 340 5.69 -1.81 -15.79
CA VAL A 340 4.94 -0.66 -16.31
C VAL A 340 5.69 0.61 -16.00
N ALA A 341 5.81 1.51 -16.98
CA ALA A 341 6.11 2.92 -16.75
C ALA A 341 5.05 3.79 -17.40
N MET A 342 4.67 4.88 -16.74
CA MET A 342 3.65 5.81 -17.24
C MET A 342 4.02 7.25 -16.93
N LYS A 343 3.59 8.16 -17.80
CA LYS A 343 3.59 9.61 -17.56
C LYS A 343 2.14 10.06 -17.41
N LEU A 344 1.78 10.54 -16.23
CA LEU A 344 0.44 11.04 -15.88
C LEU A 344 0.45 12.55 -15.68
N ALA A 345 -0.72 13.15 -15.76
CA ALA A 345 -0.97 14.56 -15.47
C ALA A 345 -2.09 14.68 -14.42
N ILE A 346 -1.96 15.63 -13.51
CA ILE A 346 -2.99 16.01 -12.55
C ILE A 346 -3.51 17.38 -12.94
N ASP A 347 -4.77 17.45 -13.37
CA ASP A 347 -5.37 18.67 -13.88
C ASP A 347 -6.03 19.48 -12.77
N ASN A 348 -5.20 20.21 -12.05
CA ASN A 348 -5.63 21.19 -11.06
C ASN A 348 -4.65 22.36 -10.95
N TRP A 349 -5.02 23.44 -10.22
CA TRP A 349 -4.20 24.63 -10.06
C TRP A 349 -2.82 24.39 -9.46
N ARG A 350 -2.67 23.38 -8.62
CA ARG A 350 -1.41 23.04 -7.93
C ARG A 350 -0.44 22.32 -8.87
N TRP A 351 -0.94 21.42 -9.72
CA TRP A 351 -0.13 20.46 -10.45
C TRP A 351 -0.16 20.58 -11.98
N ALA A 352 -0.98 21.49 -12.53
CA ALA A 352 -1.03 21.67 -13.99
C ALA A 352 0.39 21.85 -14.57
N ASP A 353 0.70 21.13 -15.65
CA ASP A 353 1.99 21.06 -16.34
C ASP A 353 3.15 20.41 -15.55
N VAL A 354 2.89 19.82 -14.40
CA VAL A 354 3.87 18.99 -13.66
C VAL A 354 3.63 17.53 -14.00
N PRO A 355 4.51 16.87 -14.76
CA PRO A 355 4.35 15.46 -15.05
C PRO A 355 4.68 14.60 -13.85
N PHE A 356 3.88 13.56 -13.68
CA PHE A 356 4.10 12.47 -12.73
C PHE A 356 4.54 11.23 -13.49
N TYR A 357 5.81 10.85 -13.31
CA TYR A 357 6.35 9.63 -13.87
C TYR A 357 6.26 8.52 -12.83
N LEU A 358 5.67 7.42 -13.19
CA LEU A 358 5.63 6.23 -12.35
C LEU A 358 6.27 5.06 -13.07
N ARG A 359 6.93 4.18 -12.31
CA ARG A 359 7.35 2.87 -12.79
C ARG A 359 7.24 1.83 -11.68
N THR A 360 6.86 0.63 -12.08
CA THR A 360 6.81 -0.54 -11.22
C THR A 360 7.17 -1.79 -12.01
N GLY A 361 7.76 -2.77 -11.36
CA GLY A 361 8.08 -4.03 -12.02
C GLY A 361 8.76 -5.04 -11.10
N LYS A 362 8.83 -6.26 -11.61
CA LYS A 362 9.49 -7.40 -10.97
C LYS A 362 10.85 -7.68 -11.61
N ARG A 363 11.73 -8.38 -10.89
CA ARG A 363 13.12 -8.67 -11.34
C ARG A 363 13.87 -7.40 -11.74
N LEU A 364 13.62 -6.29 -11.04
CA LEU A 364 14.37 -5.05 -11.25
C LEU A 364 15.71 -5.06 -10.52
N ALA A 365 16.56 -4.08 -10.83
CA ALA A 365 17.94 -4.00 -10.37
C ALA A 365 18.09 -3.84 -8.84
N ALA A 366 17.08 -3.24 -8.19
CA ALA A 366 17.04 -3.06 -6.74
C ALA A 366 15.60 -3.13 -6.23
N GLN A 367 15.44 -3.55 -4.98
CA GLN A 367 14.17 -3.41 -4.27
C GLN A 367 14.08 -1.99 -3.70
N THR A 368 13.11 -1.21 -4.17
CA THR A 368 12.88 0.14 -3.65
C THR A 368 11.45 0.61 -3.88
N THR A 369 10.93 1.33 -2.91
CA THR A 369 9.76 2.20 -3.10
C THR A 369 10.16 3.59 -2.67
N GLU A 370 10.08 4.54 -3.61
CA GLU A 370 10.44 5.94 -3.33
C GLU A 370 9.57 6.91 -4.12
N ILE A 371 9.46 8.13 -3.58
CA ILE A 371 8.86 9.28 -4.25
C ILE A 371 9.93 10.35 -4.36
N VAL A 372 10.22 10.77 -5.59
CA VAL A 372 11.22 11.81 -5.89
C VAL A 372 10.51 13.07 -6.31
N ILE A 373 10.73 14.15 -5.58
CA ILE A 373 10.26 15.49 -5.91
C ILE A 373 11.43 16.26 -6.51
N GLN A 374 11.42 16.47 -7.81
CA GLN A 374 12.42 17.23 -8.51
C GLN A 374 12.03 18.70 -8.56
N PHE A 375 12.81 19.56 -7.91
CA PHE A 375 12.57 21.00 -7.99
C PHE A 375 13.11 21.60 -9.28
N ARG A 376 12.54 22.72 -9.69
CA ARG A 376 13.05 23.51 -10.82
C ARG A 376 14.43 24.05 -10.51
N ARG A 377 15.27 24.16 -11.53
CA ARG A 377 16.60 24.75 -11.42
C ARG A 377 16.51 26.22 -10.99
N ALA A 378 17.42 26.64 -10.11
CA ALA A 378 17.58 28.04 -9.80
C ALA A 378 18.07 28.82 -11.04
N PRO A 379 17.75 30.13 -11.17
CA PRO A 379 18.28 30.95 -12.25
C PRO A 379 19.82 31.02 -12.22
N PHE A 380 20.44 30.78 -13.37
CA PHE A 380 21.90 30.73 -13.51
C PHE A 380 22.58 32.12 -13.46
N VAL A 381 21.84 33.19 -13.36
CA VAL A 381 22.31 34.58 -13.51
C VAL A 381 23.49 34.94 -12.61
N LEU A 382 23.45 34.51 -11.33
CA LEU A 382 24.48 34.77 -10.35
C LEU A 382 25.87 34.14 -10.69
N PHE A 383 25.86 33.06 -11.46
CA PHE A 383 27.04 32.24 -11.72
C PHE A 383 27.66 32.44 -13.11
N ARG A 384 27.16 33.40 -13.93
CA ARG A 384 27.60 33.61 -15.31
C ARG A 384 29.08 33.86 -15.48
N ASP A 385 29.68 34.62 -14.54
CA ASP A 385 31.10 35.00 -14.57
C ASP A 385 31.95 34.13 -13.65
N THR A 386 31.52 32.91 -13.39
CA THR A 386 32.24 31.94 -12.54
C THR A 386 32.51 30.66 -13.33
N PRO A 387 33.44 29.80 -12.86
CA PRO A 387 33.67 28.48 -13.45
C PRO A 387 32.54 27.47 -13.26
N VAL A 388 31.36 27.87 -12.74
CA VAL A 388 30.19 27.01 -12.58
C VAL A 388 29.51 26.88 -13.92
N GLU A 389 29.56 25.72 -14.53
CA GLU A 389 28.94 25.44 -15.83
C GLU A 389 27.44 25.19 -15.74
N ASN A 390 27.01 24.47 -14.69
CA ASN A 390 25.62 24.07 -14.47
C ASN A 390 25.21 24.14 -13.01
N LEU A 391 23.94 24.46 -12.75
CA LEU A 391 23.32 24.33 -11.44
C LEU A 391 22.56 23.00 -11.37
N MET A 392 22.89 22.18 -10.38
CA MET A 392 22.10 21.00 -10.08
C MET A 392 20.78 21.42 -9.42
N PRO A 393 19.64 20.93 -9.89
CA PRO A 393 18.37 21.21 -9.23
C PRO A 393 18.31 20.50 -7.88
N ASN A 394 17.60 21.09 -6.91
CA ASN A 394 17.34 20.42 -5.66
C ASN A 394 16.41 19.22 -5.86
N GLN A 395 16.62 18.19 -5.08
CA GLN A 395 15.81 16.98 -5.12
C GLN A 395 15.48 16.53 -3.71
N LEU A 396 14.20 16.27 -3.46
CA LEU A 396 13.73 15.64 -2.23
C LEU A 396 13.27 14.21 -2.55
N VAL A 397 13.74 13.26 -1.75
CA VAL A 397 13.38 11.84 -1.90
C VAL A 397 12.74 11.35 -0.62
N LEU A 398 11.52 10.83 -0.73
CA LEU A 398 10.83 10.11 0.33
C LEU A 398 11.07 8.62 0.12
N HIS A 399 11.90 8.01 0.95
CA HIS A 399 12.22 6.58 0.91
C HIS A 399 11.17 5.81 1.73
N ILE A 400 10.37 4.96 1.07
CA ILE A 400 9.28 4.21 1.71
C ILE A 400 9.76 2.83 2.18
N GLN A 401 10.57 2.15 1.38
CA GLN A 401 11.17 0.84 1.68
C GLN A 401 12.31 0.51 0.72
N PRO A 402 13.29 -0.36 1.10
CA PRO A 402 13.45 -1.01 2.40
C PRO A 402 14.06 -0.08 3.45
N GLN A 403 14.77 0.96 3.02
CA GLN A 403 15.31 2.01 3.89
C GLN A 403 14.26 3.10 4.04
N GLU A 404 13.83 3.32 5.26
CA GLU A 404 12.80 4.30 5.56
C GLU A 404 13.43 5.63 5.94
N GLY A 405 13.09 6.71 5.20
CA GLY A 405 13.74 8.00 5.45
C GLY A 405 13.38 9.10 4.46
N ILE A 406 14.10 10.20 4.57
CA ILE A 406 13.99 11.37 3.70
C ILE A 406 15.39 11.86 3.36
N SER A 407 15.66 12.14 2.08
CA SER A 407 16.89 12.75 1.61
C SER A 407 16.60 14.06 0.89
N LEU A 408 17.31 15.11 1.24
CA LEU A 408 17.28 16.40 0.54
C LEU A 408 18.65 16.68 -0.07
N GLN A 409 18.72 16.72 -1.40
CA GLN A 409 19.92 17.06 -2.14
C GLN A 409 19.92 18.55 -2.51
N PHE A 410 21.05 19.23 -2.25
CA PHE A 410 21.26 20.63 -2.62
C PHE A 410 22.71 20.90 -2.96
N ALA A 411 22.97 22.07 -3.56
CA ALA A 411 24.31 22.48 -3.94
C ALA A 411 25.00 23.21 -2.80
N ALA A 412 26.28 22.89 -2.54
CA ALA A 412 27.15 23.62 -1.64
C ALA A 412 28.43 24.03 -2.35
N LYS A 413 29.07 25.14 -1.87
CA LYS A 413 30.36 25.54 -2.38
C LYS A 413 31.44 24.55 -1.94
N VAL A 414 32.16 23.99 -2.90
CA VAL A 414 33.36 23.18 -2.59
C VAL A 414 34.41 24.08 -1.96
N PRO A 415 35.03 23.69 -0.82
CA PRO A 415 36.12 24.47 -0.20
C PRO A 415 37.25 24.75 -1.17
N GLY A 416 37.77 25.99 -1.14
CA GLY A 416 38.89 26.45 -1.98
C GLY A 416 38.69 27.86 -2.52
N PRO A 417 39.70 28.41 -3.25
CA PRO A 417 39.68 29.77 -3.73
C PRO A 417 38.76 30.00 -4.96
N ILE A 418 38.40 28.94 -5.64
CA ILE A 418 37.58 29.00 -6.85
C ILE A 418 36.13 28.71 -6.51
N MET A 419 35.18 29.43 -7.13
CA MET A 419 33.76 29.14 -7.01
C MET A 419 33.42 27.83 -7.77
N ARG A 420 33.30 26.73 -7.04
CA ARG A 420 32.88 25.43 -7.52
C ARG A 420 31.73 24.95 -6.65
N LEU A 421 30.72 24.34 -7.24
CA LEU A 421 29.58 23.76 -6.56
C LEU A 421 29.66 22.23 -6.61
N GLY A 422 29.25 21.59 -5.52
CA GLY A 422 29.10 20.15 -5.40
C GLY A 422 27.72 19.83 -4.82
N ALA A 423 27.18 18.67 -5.18
CA ALA A 423 25.97 18.15 -4.55
C ALA A 423 26.29 17.67 -3.14
N VAL A 424 25.40 17.95 -2.20
CA VAL A 424 25.43 17.42 -0.82
C VAL A 424 24.04 16.93 -0.44
N ASP A 425 23.99 15.89 0.38
CA ASP A 425 22.76 15.27 0.84
C ASP A 425 22.56 15.47 2.35
N MET A 426 21.36 15.88 2.73
CA MET A 426 20.87 15.81 4.11
C MET A 426 19.97 14.58 4.21
N ASN A 427 20.37 13.61 5.00
CA ASN A 427 19.68 12.35 5.15
C ASN A 427 19.07 12.22 6.55
N PHE A 428 17.81 11.82 6.58
CA PHE A 428 17.10 11.39 7.77
C PHE A 428 16.67 9.94 7.57
N ASN A 429 17.10 9.05 8.49
CA ASN A 429 16.64 7.66 8.52
C ASN A 429 15.79 7.44 9.76
N TYR A 430 14.65 6.78 9.61
CA TYR A 430 13.75 6.50 10.72
C TYR A 430 14.40 5.66 11.81
N ALA A 431 15.19 4.67 11.43
CA ALA A 431 15.88 3.78 12.36
C ALA A 431 16.82 4.52 13.33
N ASP A 432 17.48 5.58 12.87
CA ASP A 432 18.44 6.35 13.66
C ASP A 432 17.77 7.15 14.78
N TYR A 433 16.51 7.55 14.60
CA TYR A 433 15.76 8.39 15.54
C TYR A 433 14.72 7.64 16.35
N PHE A 434 14.04 6.66 15.74
CA PHE A 434 12.88 5.99 16.33
C PHE A 434 13.11 4.49 16.58
N GLY A 435 14.26 3.96 16.18
CA GLY A 435 14.57 2.53 16.21
C GLY A 435 13.77 1.75 15.18
N THR A 436 14.15 0.51 14.97
CA THR A 436 13.42 -0.43 14.11
C THR A 436 12.45 -1.25 14.96
N GLN A 437 11.21 -1.39 14.52
CA GLN A 437 10.26 -2.33 15.12
C GLN A 437 9.73 -3.27 14.05
N PRO A 438 9.73 -4.58 14.32
CA PRO A 438 9.08 -5.53 13.43
C PRO A 438 7.59 -5.16 13.31
N SER A 439 7.14 -4.88 12.11
CA SER A 439 5.72 -4.65 11.81
C SER A 439 5.34 -5.43 10.57
N THR A 440 4.17 -6.05 10.59
CA THR A 440 3.61 -6.71 9.42
C THR A 440 2.96 -5.72 8.46
N GLY A 441 2.76 -4.46 8.92
CA GLY A 441 1.98 -3.42 8.25
C GLY A 441 0.46 -3.55 8.48
N TYR A 442 0.01 -4.62 9.12
CA TYR A 442 -1.41 -4.87 9.41
C TYR A 442 -1.83 -4.41 10.82
N GLU A 443 -0.89 -4.28 11.77
CA GLU A 443 -1.16 -3.86 13.14
C GLU A 443 -1.95 -2.55 13.16
N ARG A 444 -1.45 -1.56 12.42
CA ARG A 444 -2.08 -0.23 12.35
C ARG A 444 -3.47 -0.30 11.74
N LEU A 445 -3.63 -0.99 10.61
CA LEU A 445 -4.91 -1.09 9.91
C LEU A 445 -5.96 -1.83 10.73
N LEU A 446 -5.58 -2.92 11.40
CA LEU A 446 -6.49 -3.65 12.28
C LEU A 446 -6.90 -2.79 13.49
N HIS A 447 -5.95 -2.12 14.13
CA HIS A 447 -6.23 -1.22 15.24
C HIS A 447 -7.15 -0.07 14.82
N ASP A 448 -6.86 0.59 13.71
CA ASP A 448 -7.67 1.70 13.18
C ASP A 448 -9.10 1.25 12.87
N CYS A 449 -9.26 0.05 12.29
CA CYS A 449 -10.59 -0.52 12.09
C CYS A 449 -11.32 -0.73 13.44
N MET A 450 -10.64 -1.22 14.47
CA MET A 450 -11.25 -1.47 15.79
C MET A 450 -11.68 -0.17 16.49
N ILE A 451 -10.94 0.93 16.32
CA ILE A 451 -11.28 2.24 16.91
C ILE A 451 -12.16 3.11 16.02
N GLY A 452 -12.45 2.69 14.78
CA GLY A 452 -13.28 3.43 13.82
C GLY A 452 -12.56 4.53 13.04
N ASP A 453 -11.24 4.51 13.00
CA ASP A 453 -10.46 5.43 12.19
C ASP A 453 -10.33 4.90 10.75
N ALA A 454 -11.03 5.52 9.82
CA ALA A 454 -11.01 5.13 8.41
C ALA A 454 -10.00 5.92 7.56
N THR A 455 -9.09 6.68 8.18
CA THR A 455 -8.14 7.56 7.47
C THR A 455 -7.26 6.79 6.47
N LEU A 456 -6.85 5.57 6.81
CA LEU A 456 -5.96 4.74 6.01
C LEU A 456 -6.70 3.71 5.13
N PHE A 457 -8.00 3.92 4.89
CA PHE A 457 -8.82 3.01 4.09
C PHE A 457 -9.43 3.72 2.89
N GLN A 458 -9.47 3.01 1.77
CA GLN A 458 -10.01 3.55 0.52
C GLN A 458 -11.54 3.60 0.54
N ARG A 459 -12.11 4.69 -0.01
CA ARG A 459 -13.54 4.77 -0.33
C ARG A 459 -13.83 4.21 -1.71
N ALA A 460 -15.11 3.91 -1.96
CA ALA A 460 -15.58 3.43 -3.26
C ALA A 460 -15.17 4.37 -4.41
N ASP A 461 -15.35 5.67 -4.27
CA ASP A 461 -15.00 6.69 -5.27
C ASP A 461 -13.50 6.72 -5.58
N MET A 462 -12.64 6.53 -4.58
CA MET A 462 -11.18 6.48 -4.76
C MET A 462 -10.76 5.26 -5.57
N VAL A 463 -11.35 4.09 -5.29
CA VAL A 463 -11.11 2.85 -6.04
C VAL A 463 -11.52 3.02 -7.50
N GLU A 464 -12.72 3.55 -7.74
CA GLU A 464 -13.24 3.77 -9.09
C GLU A 464 -12.39 4.79 -9.87
N ALA A 465 -11.95 5.89 -9.22
CA ALA A 465 -11.05 6.86 -9.82
C ALA A 465 -9.71 6.24 -10.25
N GLY A 466 -9.12 5.37 -9.41
CA GLY A 466 -7.91 4.62 -9.77
C GLY A 466 -8.10 3.73 -11.00
N TRP A 467 -9.24 3.05 -11.11
CA TRP A 467 -9.56 2.24 -12.28
C TRP A 467 -9.86 3.09 -13.53
N CYS A 468 -10.47 4.27 -13.39
CA CYS A 468 -10.66 5.21 -14.50
C CYS A 468 -9.34 5.56 -15.20
N VAL A 469 -8.26 5.72 -14.44
CA VAL A 469 -6.94 6.07 -14.99
C VAL A 469 -6.32 4.91 -15.80
N VAL A 470 -6.48 3.66 -15.35
CA VAL A 470 -5.83 2.51 -15.98
C VAL A 470 -6.67 1.83 -17.05
N SER A 471 -8.00 1.97 -17.02
CA SER A 471 -8.90 1.30 -17.99
C SER A 471 -8.57 1.60 -19.44
N PRO A 472 -8.32 2.86 -19.88
CA PRO A 472 -7.94 3.13 -21.27
C PRO A 472 -6.63 2.46 -21.67
N VAL A 473 -5.68 2.31 -20.73
CA VAL A 473 -4.40 1.63 -20.99
C VAL A 473 -4.65 0.13 -21.22
N LEU A 474 -5.50 -0.48 -20.39
CA LEU A 474 -5.88 -1.89 -20.53
C LEU A 474 -6.55 -2.16 -21.88
N ASP A 475 -7.46 -1.27 -22.31
CA ASP A 475 -8.19 -1.41 -23.58
C ASP A 475 -7.25 -1.34 -24.78
N VAL A 476 -6.33 -0.37 -24.80
CA VAL A 476 -5.32 -0.22 -25.86
C VAL A 476 -4.36 -1.41 -25.85
N TRP A 477 -3.89 -1.85 -24.68
CA TRP A 477 -2.96 -2.96 -24.60
C TRP A 477 -3.60 -4.30 -24.97
N LYS A 478 -4.88 -4.46 -24.72
CA LYS A 478 -5.67 -5.62 -25.17
C LYS A 478 -5.83 -5.61 -26.70
N ALA A 479 -6.10 -4.46 -27.29
CA ALA A 479 -6.25 -4.31 -28.74
C ALA A 479 -4.91 -4.46 -29.49
N LEU A 480 -3.81 -4.05 -28.87
CA LEU A 480 -2.46 -4.07 -29.44
C LEU A 480 -1.52 -4.94 -28.57
N PRO A 481 -1.60 -6.27 -28.67
CA PRO A 481 -0.76 -7.15 -27.85
C PRO A 481 0.73 -6.95 -28.14
N PRO A 482 1.62 -7.16 -27.14
CA PRO A 482 3.06 -6.97 -27.30
C PRO A 482 3.64 -8.01 -28.28
N ARG A 483 4.59 -7.57 -29.11
CA ARG A 483 5.27 -8.43 -30.08
C ARG A 483 6.70 -8.78 -29.68
N ASN A 484 7.28 -8.06 -28.71
CA ASN A 484 8.69 -8.11 -28.34
C ASN A 484 8.92 -8.61 -26.90
N PHE A 485 7.95 -9.29 -26.28
CA PHE A 485 8.14 -9.89 -24.97
C PHE A 485 8.89 -11.22 -25.03
N PRO A 486 9.82 -11.49 -24.07
CA PRO A 486 10.32 -10.58 -23.02
C PRO A 486 11.24 -9.48 -23.62
N ASN A 487 11.23 -8.26 -23.04
CA ASN A 487 11.94 -7.11 -23.55
C ASN A 487 12.86 -6.40 -22.55
N TYR A 488 13.06 -6.96 -21.34
CA TYR A 488 14.13 -6.54 -20.45
C TYR A 488 14.74 -7.74 -19.70
N PRO A 489 16.05 -7.75 -19.44
CA PRO A 489 16.68 -8.80 -18.66
C PRO A 489 16.39 -8.64 -17.17
N GLY A 490 16.20 -9.75 -16.44
CA GLY A 490 16.14 -9.72 -14.98
C GLY A 490 17.40 -9.08 -14.38
N GLY A 491 17.25 -8.25 -13.34
CA GLY A 491 18.31 -7.48 -12.72
C GLY A 491 18.61 -6.13 -13.38
N SER A 492 17.80 -5.70 -14.38
CA SER A 492 17.88 -4.35 -14.99
C SER A 492 16.79 -3.41 -14.44
N TRP A 493 16.82 -2.14 -14.85
CA TRP A 493 15.79 -1.17 -14.48
C TRP A 493 14.54 -1.19 -15.39
N GLY A 494 14.33 -2.25 -16.13
CA GLY A 494 13.21 -2.40 -17.05
C GLY A 494 13.64 -2.25 -18.51
N PRO A 495 12.67 -2.14 -19.44
CA PRO A 495 12.95 -1.94 -20.85
C PRO A 495 13.48 -0.52 -21.12
N LYS A 496 14.37 -0.38 -22.13
CA LYS A 496 14.97 0.90 -22.50
C LYS A 496 13.93 1.97 -22.89
N GLU A 497 12.77 1.56 -23.37
CA GLU A 497 11.67 2.44 -23.69
C GLU A 497 11.17 3.22 -22.47
N ALA A 498 11.41 2.72 -21.26
CA ALA A 498 11.11 3.44 -20.02
C ALA A 498 12.05 4.62 -19.77
N ASP A 499 13.33 4.51 -20.16
CA ASP A 499 14.27 5.62 -20.13
C ASP A 499 13.92 6.64 -21.23
N GLU A 500 13.64 6.17 -22.45
CA GLU A 500 13.21 7.00 -23.56
C GLU A 500 11.93 7.81 -23.25
N LEU A 501 11.03 7.27 -22.40
CA LEU A 501 9.82 8.00 -21.98
C LEU A 501 10.15 9.30 -21.25
N MET A 502 11.18 9.31 -20.41
CA MET A 502 11.64 10.51 -19.70
C MET A 502 12.57 11.38 -20.55
N GLU A 503 13.44 10.75 -21.34
CA GLU A 503 14.42 11.44 -22.19
C GLU A 503 13.76 12.33 -23.25
N ARG A 504 12.58 11.97 -23.77
CA ARG A 504 11.77 12.83 -24.65
C ARG A 504 11.42 14.17 -24.03
N ASP A 505 11.34 14.24 -22.71
CA ASP A 505 11.08 15.46 -21.95
C ASP A 505 12.39 16.09 -21.39
N GLY A 506 13.57 15.56 -21.76
CA GLY A 506 14.86 16.00 -21.25
C GLY A 506 15.08 15.64 -19.77
N ARG A 507 14.47 14.56 -19.30
CA ARG A 507 14.50 14.08 -17.92
C ARG A 507 15.04 12.67 -17.85
N HIS A 508 15.42 12.22 -16.63
CA HIS A 508 15.95 10.88 -16.39
C HIS A 508 15.38 10.33 -15.09
N TRP A 509 15.23 8.99 -15.03
CA TRP A 509 14.92 8.30 -13.80
C TRP A 509 16.05 8.49 -12.79
N ARG A 510 15.67 8.68 -11.54
CA ARG A 510 16.62 8.46 -10.45
C ARG A 510 16.87 6.95 -10.37
N ASN A 511 18.09 6.55 -10.66
CA ASN A 511 18.58 5.20 -10.47
C ASN A 511 19.59 5.19 -9.33
N PHE A 512 19.64 4.09 -8.59
CA PHE A 512 20.69 3.89 -7.60
C PHE A 512 21.94 3.44 -8.33
N ASP A 513 23.03 4.17 -8.17
CA ASP A 513 24.34 3.68 -8.54
C ASP A 513 24.63 2.43 -7.68
N ARG A 514 25.08 1.37 -8.34
CA ARG A 514 25.41 0.10 -7.71
C ARG A 514 26.66 0.24 -6.84
#